data_bca603ea962776d44b8af9f15a8d3548
#
_entry.id   bca603ea962776d44b8af9f15a8d3548
#
_cell.length_a   1.000
_cell.length_b   1.000
_cell.length_c   1.000
_cell.angle_alpha   90.00
_cell.angle_beta   90.00
_cell.angle_gamma   90.00
#
_symmetry.space_group_name_H-M   'P 1'
#
loop_
_entity.id
_entity.type
_entity.pdbx_description
1 polymer ?
#
loop_
_entity_poly.entity_id
_entity_poly.type
_entity_poly.pdbx_seq_one_letter_code
_entity_poly.pdbx_strand_id
1 'polypeptide(L)'
;MDNQLLLYQVRYRELLRLILEEGEEVDTQQEEAARKLIGHLMRFRLSNGFPLITERDLASPDPKTGRSQFDSAVAELCAFLNGAQTLEEMKAFGCGWWARWVTPEKCSKRGLTAGDLGPGSYGPAWRRFPTAAVWNETEQAWEPGAPF
;
A
#
# COMPACT_ATOMS: atom_id res chain seq x y z
N MET A 1 9.63 27.86 12.26
CA MET A 1 9.43 26.70 11.36
C MET A 1 10.79 26.15 10.99
N ASP A 2 11.02 24.91 11.33
CA ASP A 2 12.36 24.32 11.22
C ASP A 2 12.75 24.18 9.73
N ASN A 3 13.87 24.78 9.36
CA ASN A 3 14.36 24.85 7.98
C ASN A 3 14.61 23.46 7.33
N GLN A 4 14.55 22.42 8.13
CA GLN A 4 14.86 21.04 7.73
C GLN A 4 13.62 20.27 7.22
N LEU A 5 12.43 20.55 7.76
CA LEU A 5 11.17 20.02 7.22
C LEU A 5 10.89 20.61 5.83
N LEU A 6 11.26 21.87 5.63
CA LEU A 6 11.16 22.54 4.33
C LEU A 6 11.98 21.82 3.24
N LEU A 7 13.11 21.21 3.61
CA LEU A 7 13.98 20.51 2.67
C LEU A 7 13.33 19.23 2.11
N TYR A 8 12.51 18.53 2.89
CA TYR A 8 11.80 17.33 2.43
C TYR A 8 10.69 17.69 1.43
N GLN A 9 9.99 18.79 1.68
CA GLN A 9 8.95 19.30 0.78
C GLN A 9 9.53 19.76 -0.55
N VAL A 10 10.66 20.45 -0.53
CA VAL A 10 11.36 20.87 -1.76
C VAL A 10 11.73 19.65 -2.60
N ARG A 11 12.33 18.63 -2.03
CA ARG A 11 12.70 17.40 -2.75
C ARG A 11 11.51 16.66 -3.33
N TYR A 12 10.39 16.62 -2.61
CA TYR A 12 9.17 16.02 -3.11
C TYR A 12 8.60 16.79 -4.31
N ARG A 13 8.58 18.13 -4.23
CA ARG A 13 8.14 18.98 -5.34
C ARG A 13 9.04 18.84 -6.56
N GLU A 14 10.35 18.77 -6.34
CA GLU A 14 11.33 18.55 -7.41
C GLU A 14 11.08 17.21 -8.11
N LEU A 15 10.82 16.15 -7.35
CA LEU A 15 10.46 14.85 -7.92
C LEU A 15 9.15 14.91 -8.70
N LEU A 16 8.11 15.56 -8.18
CA LEU A 16 6.84 15.73 -8.91
C LEU A 16 7.03 16.49 -10.23
N ARG A 17 7.83 17.55 -10.22
CA ARG A 17 8.16 18.30 -11.44
C ARG A 17 8.89 17.42 -12.45
N LEU A 18 9.89 16.68 -12.00
CA LEU A 18 10.64 15.76 -12.85
C LEU A 18 9.74 14.68 -13.46
N ILE A 19 8.81 14.12 -12.70
CA ILE A 19 7.83 13.16 -13.22
C ILE A 19 6.93 13.80 -14.29
N LEU A 20 6.53 15.06 -14.10
CA LEU A 20 5.71 15.77 -15.08
C LEU A 20 6.47 16.08 -16.37
N GLU A 21 7.76 16.40 -16.28
CA GLU A 21 8.61 16.79 -17.39
C GLU A 21 9.18 15.59 -18.15
N GLU A 22 9.65 14.57 -17.44
CA GLU A 22 10.41 13.44 -18.00
C GLU A 22 9.70 12.09 -17.86
N GLY A 23 8.61 12.00 -17.08
CA GLY A 23 7.90 10.75 -16.84
C GLY A 23 7.19 10.23 -18.09
N GLU A 24 7.28 8.93 -18.31
CA GLU A 24 6.52 8.22 -19.34
C GLU A 24 5.05 8.09 -18.92
N GLU A 25 4.15 8.32 -19.87
CA GLU A 25 2.72 8.06 -19.66
C GLU A 25 2.45 6.56 -19.72
N VAL A 26 1.74 6.06 -18.73
CA VAL A 26 1.41 4.64 -18.61
C VAL A 26 -0.06 4.46 -18.23
N ASP A 27 -0.67 3.44 -18.80
CA ASP A 27 -2.02 3.02 -18.40
C ASP A 27 -2.00 2.43 -16.99
N THR A 28 -3.01 2.73 -16.21
CA THR A 28 -3.17 2.18 -14.87
C THR A 28 -4.43 1.34 -14.74
N GLN A 29 -4.45 0.46 -13.74
CA GLN A 29 -5.66 -0.30 -13.41
C GLN A 29 -6.79 0.57 -12.82
N GLN A 30 -6.54 1.86 -12.60
CA GLN A 30 -7.49 2.81 -12.03
C GLN A 30 -8.21 3.66 -13.09
N GLU A 31 -8.12 3.28 -14.37
CA GLU A 31 -8.78 3.93 -15.51
C GLU A 31 -8.29 5.37 -15.81
N GLU A 32 -7.28 5.84 -15.09
CA GLU A 32 -6.64 7.14 -15.35
C GLU A 32 -5.19 6.94 -15.78
N ALA A 33 -4.75 7.70 -16.77
CA ALA A 33 -3.35 7.71 -17.16
C ALA A 33 -2.47 8.23 -16.02
N ALA A 34 -1.31 7.63 -15.84
CA ALA A 34 -0.31 8.08 -14.87
C ALA A 34 1.02 8.35 -15.55
N ARG A 35 1.85 9.18 -14.94
CA ARG A 35 3.23 9.36 -15.35
C ARG A 35 4.16 8.62 -14.40
N LYS A 36 5.12 7.91 -14.96
CA LYS A 36 6.07 7.08 -14.24
C LYS A 36 7.51 7.48 -14.58
N LEU A 37 8.32 7.65 -13.55
CA LEU A 37 9.77 7.80 -13.65
C LEU A 37 10.43 6.64 -12.91
N ILE A 38 11.37 5.96 -13.55
CA ILE A 38 12.06 4.80 -12.97
C ILE A 38 13.44 5.25 -12.45
N GLY A 39 13.83 4.72 -11.29
CA GLY A 39 15.19 4.84 -10.79
C GLY A 39 15.52 6.14 -10.05
N HIS A 40 14.50 6.91 -9.61
CA HIS A 40 14.77 8.10 -8.80
C HIS A 40 15.10 7.74 -7.35
N LEU A 41 16.20 8.27 -6.83
CA LEU A 41 16.68 8.04 -5.47
C LEU A 41 16.48 9.26 -4.59
N MET A 42 15.69 9.13 -3.52
CA MET A 42 15.59 10.12 -2.47
C MET A 42 16.30 9.65 -1.20
N ARG A 43 17.12 10.50 -0.61
CA ARG A 43 17.82 10.24 0.66
C ARG A 43 17.33 11.19 1.74
N PHE A 44 16.95 10.63 2.88
CA PHE A 44 16.46 11.38 4.03
C PHE A 44 17.35 11.12 5.25
N ARG A 45 17.71 12.17 5.98
CA ARG A 45 18.39 12.06 7.27
C ARG A 45 17.33 12.02 8.38
N LEU A 46 17.14 10.87 9.00
CA LEU A 46 16.13 10.71 10.05
C LEU A 46 16.42 11.53 11.31
N SER A 47 17.67 11.97 11.53
CA SER A 47 18.01 12.94 12.57
C SER A 47 17.32 14.30 12.40
N ASN A 48 16.81 14.57 11.20
CA ASN A 48 16.03 15.78 10.89
C ASN A 48 14.52 15.59 11.08
N GLY A 49 14.11 14.50 11.70
CA GLY A 49 12.72 14.11 11.85
C GLY A 49 12.23 13.14 10.77
N PHE A 50 11.01 12.68 10.93
CA PHE A 50 10.36 11.80 9.96
C PHE A 50 10.05 12.57 8.67
N PRO A 51 10.38 12.04 7.48
CA PRO A 51 10.18 12.71 6.20
C PRO A 51 8.70 12.72 5.77
N LEU A 52 7.89 13.50 6.45
CA LEU A 52 6.47 13.66 6.18
C LEU A 52 6.22 14.91 5.33
N ILE A 53 5.31 14.80 4.37
CA ILE A 53 4.82 15.95 3.59
C ILE A 53 3.84 16.72 4.48
N THR A 54 4.16 17.97 4.77
CA THR A 54 3.35 18.83 5.66
C THR A 54 2.56 19.90 4.89
N GLU A 55 2.60 19.91 3.57
CA GLU A 55 1.84 20.84 2.74
C GLU A 55 0.37 20.48 2.62
N ARG A 56 0.04 19.23 2.89
CA ARG A 56 -1.33 18.75 2.98
C ARG A 56 -1.70 18.58 4.44
N ASP A 57 -2.88 18.99 4.77
CA ASP A 57 -3.44 18.70 6.08
C ASP A 57 -3.83 17.21 6.15
N LEU A 58 -2.96 16.43 6.75
CA LEU A 58 -3.17 15.00 6.96
C LEU A 58 -3.81 14.71 8.33
N ALA A 59 -3.88 15.69 9.21
CA ALA A 59 -4.32 15.55 10.60
C ALA A 59 -5.80 15.86 10.80
N SER A 60 -6.35 16.77 9.99
CA SER A 60 -7.78 17.12 10.10
C SER A 60 -8.68 15.97 9.67
N PRO A 61 -9.73 15.67 10.45
CA PRO A 61 -10.69 14.64 10.11
C PRO A 61 -11.46 14.98 8.82
N ASP A 62 -11.62 14.01 7.95
CA ASP A 62 -12.54 14.12 6.82
C ASP A 62 -13.99 14.24 7.34
N PRO A 63 -14.77 15.22 6.88
CA PRO A 63 -16.15 15.45 7.37
C PRO A 63 -17.09 14.25 7.17
N LYS A 64 -16.81 13.39 6.19
CA LYS A 64 -17.66 12.23 5.87
C LYS A 64 -17.33 11.01 6.71
N THR A 65 -16.05 10.81 7.03
CA THR A 65 -15.58 9.61 7.71
C THR A 65 -15.25 9.84 9.18
N GLY A 66 -15.08 11.11 9.59
CA GLY A 66 -14.61 11.48 10.93
C GLY A 66 -13.16 11.09 11.23
N ARG A 67 -12.40 10.62 10.24
CA ARG A 67 -11.00 10.18 10.39
C ARG A 67 -10.06 11.03 9.56
N SER A 68 -8.89 11.30 10.09
CA SER A 68 -7.83 11.95 9.34
C SER A 68 -7.18 10.98 8.33
N GLN A 69 -6.48 11.50 7.34
CA GLN A 69 -5.68 10.67 6.43
C GLN A 69 -4.56 9.95 7.19
N PHE A 70 -3.97 10.61 8.19
CA PHE A 70 -2.95 10.01 9.05
C PHE A 70 -3.50 8.82 9.83
N ASP A 71 -4.64 8.99 10.52
CA ASP A 71 -5.29 7.90 11.25
C ASP A 71 -5.65 6.73 10.35
N SER A 72 -6.09 7.00 9.14
CA SER A 72 -6.41 6.00 8.13
C SER A 72 -5.17 5.21 7.72
N ALA A 73 -4.04 5.87 7.47
CA ALA A 73 -2.79 5.21 7.13
C ALA A 73 -2.25 4.36 8.30
N VAL A 74 -2.34 4.86 9.53
CA VAL A 74 -1.94 4.10 10.72
C VAL A 74 -2.83 2.88 10.92
N ALA A 75 -4.14 3.02 10.76
CA ALA A 75 -5.09 1.91 10.88
C ALA A 75 -4.81 0.81 9.85
N GLU A 76 -4.52 1.19 8.61
CA GLU A 76 -4.17 0.24 7.54
C GLU A 76 -2.87 -0.48 7.84
N LEU A 77 -1.84 0.23 8.29
CA LEU A 77 -0.58 -0.37 8.72
C LEU A 77 -0.81 -1.37 9.88
N CYS A 78 -1.62 -1.00 10.87
CA CYS A 78 -1.98 -1.89 11.97
C CYS A 78 -2.71 -3.15 11.48
N ALA A 79 -3.63 -3.03 10.52
CA ALA A 79 -4.30 -4.18 9.91
C ALA A 79 -3.29 -5.12 9.25
N PHE A 80 -2.34 -4.59 8.48
CA PHE A 80 -1.30 -5.40 7.83
C PHE A 80 -0.37 -6.07 8.84
N LEU A 81 0.07 -5.36 9.87
CA LEU A 81 0.90 -5.93 10.93
C LEU A 81 0.19 -7.04 11.71
N ASN A 82 -1.14 -7.02 11.75
CA ASN A 82 -1.96 -8.08 12.35
C ASN A 82 -2.31 -9.21 11.36
N GLY A 83 -1.86 -9.12 10.12
CA GLY A 83 -2.04 -10.17 9.12
C GLY A 83 -3.44 -10.20 8.49
N ALA A 84 -4.17 -9.08 8.52
CA ALA A 84 -5.52 -8.99 7.95
C ALA A 84 -5.51 -9.40 6.47
N GLN A 85 -6.37 -10.36 6.13
CA GLN A 85 -6.51 -10.92 4.78
C GLN A 85 -7.91 -10.73 4.21
N THR A 86 -8.90 -10.55 5.07
CA THR A 86 -10.29 -10.38 4.64
C THR A 86 -10.76 -8.95 4.81
N LEU A 87 -11.80 -8.57 4.04
CA LEU A 87 -12.45 -7.27 4.19
C LEU A 87 -13.02 -7.07 5.61
N GLU A 88 -13.49 -8.14 6.23
CA GLU A 88 -14.03 -8.08 7.60
C GLU A 88 -12.91 -7.73 8.59
N GLU A 89 -11.78 -8.40 8.50
CA GLU A 89 -10.60 -8.09 9.31
C GLU A 89 -10.10 -6.67 9.05
N MET A 90 -10.04 -6.22 7.79
CA MET A 90 -9.69 -4.84 7.46
C MET A 90 -10.68 -3.83 8.08
N LYS A 91 -11.98 -4.12 8.04
CA LYS A 91 -13.02 -3.27 8.66
C LYS A 91 -12.89 -3.20 10.17
N ALA A 92 -12.42 -4.25 10.85
CA ALA A 92 -12.18 -4.22 12.29
C ALA A 92 -11.16 -3.14 12.69
N PHE A 93 -10.22 -2.80 11.79
CA PHE A 93 -9.32 -1.66 11.93
C PHE A 93 -9.89 -0.35 11.34
N GLY A 94 -11.12 -0.39 10.80
CA GLY A 94 -11.77 0.75 10.18
C GLY A 94 -11.38 1.00 8.72
N CYS A 95 -10.73 0.04 8.06
CA CYS A 95 -10.24 0.14 6.67
C CYS A 95 -11.30 -0.34 5.65
N GLY A 96 -12.52 0.18 5.73
CA GLY A 96 -13.63 -0.22 4.87
C GLY A 96 -13.46 0.11 3.38
N TRP A 97 -12.55 1.01 3.03
CA TRP A 97 -12.28 1.40 1.63
C TRP A 97 -11.69 0.27 0.78
N TRP A 98 -11.22 -0.81 1.39
CA TRP A 98 -10.76 -2.00 0.70
C TRP A 98 -11.89 -2.78 0.01
N ALA A 99 -13.16 -2.50 0.36
CA ALA A 99 -14.32 -3.15 -0.25
C ALA A 99 -14.31 -3.11 -1.79
N ARG A 100 -13.86 -1.99 -2.38
CA ARG A 100 -13.79 -1.82 -3.84
C ARG A 100 -12.81 -2.78 -4.55
N TRP A 101 -11.88 -3.38 -3.82
CA TRP A 101 -10.87 -4.28 -4.36
C TRP A 101 -11.24 -5.76 -4.25
N VAL A 102 -12.21 -6.09 -3.40
CA VAL A 102 -12.60 -7.46 -3.07
C VAL A 102 -14.07 -7.75 -3.36
N THR A 103 -14.57 -7.14 -4.44
CA THR A 103 -15.91 -7.46 -4.96
C THR A 103 -15.97 -8.91 -5.44
N PRO A 104 -17.16 -9.54 -5.49
CA PRO A 104 -17.31 -10.92 -5.98
C PRO A 104 -16.64 -11.13 -7.34
N GLU A 105 -16.84 -10.20 -8.26
CA GLU A 105 -16.27 -10.26 -9.61
C GLU A 105 -14.73 -10.22 -9.59
N LYS A 106 -14.14 -9.27 -8.83
CA LYS A 106 -12.68 -9.13 -8.76
C LYS A 106 -12.01 -10.30 -8.04
N CYS A 107 -12.67 -10.83 -7.01
CA CYS A 107 -12.17 -12.01 -6.30
C CYS A 107 -12.24 -13.27 -7.18
N SER A 108 -13.36 -13.49 -7.86
CA SER A 108 -13.54 -14.63 -8.77
C SER A 108 -12.46 -14.70 -9.86
N LYS A 109 -12.08 -13.56 -10.47
CA LYS A 109 -10.98 -13.48 -11.45
C LYS A 109 -9.62 -13.94 -10.89
N ARG A 110 -9.46 -13.97 -9.57
CA ARG A 110 -8.24 -14.39 -8.87
C ARG A 110 -8.38 -15.75 -8.19
N GLY A 111 -9.49 -16.43 -8.37
CA GLY A 111 -9.79 -17.70 -7.70
C GLY A 111 -10.06 -17.55 -6.20
N LEU A 112 -10.47 -16.36 -5.75
CA LEU A 112 -10.73 -16.04 -4.35
C LEU A 112 -12.23 -15.91 -4.08
N THR A 113 -12.63 -16.13 -2.82
CA THR A 113 -13.99 -15.81 -2.36
C THR A 113 -14.18 -14.31 -2.21
N ALA A 114 -15.42 -13.82 -2.36
CA ALA A 114 -15.72 -12.41 -2.17
C ALA A 114 -15.28 -11.93 -0.78
N GLY A 115 -14.63 -10.80 -0.73
CA GLY A 115 -14.09 -10.24 0.52
C GLY A 115 -12.69 -10.72 0.88
N ASP A 116 -12.11 -11.68 0.16
CA ASP A 116 -10.75 -12.15 0.40
C ASP A 116 -9.74 -11.35 -0.43
N LEU A 117 -8.74 -10.77 0.24
CA LEU A 117 -7.63 -10.06 -0.40
C LEU A 117 -6.59 -11.02 -1.00
N GLY A 118 -6.60 -12.26 -0.54
CA GLY A 118 -5.70 -13.32 -0.97
C GLY A 118 -4.41 -13.43 -0.14
N PRO A 119 -3.77 -14.60 -0.20
CA PRO A 119 -2.57 -14.89 0.60
C PRO A 119 -1.36 -14.04 0.23
N GLY A 120 -1.32 -13.45 -0.97
CA GLY A 120 -0.29 -12.53 -1.42
C GLY A 120 -0.54 -11.06 -1.03
N SER A 121 -1.62 -10.76 -0.30
CA SER A 121 -1.87 -9.41 0.19
C SER A 121 -0.91 -9.02 1.32
N TYR A 122 -0.83 -7.73 1.63
CA TYR A 122 0.18 -7.19 2.57
C TYR A 122 0.16 -7.84 3.95
N GLY A 123 -1.02 -8.04 4.53
CA GLY A 123 -1.16 -8.64 5.86
C GLY A 123 -0.59 -10.05 5.93
N PRO A 124 -1.10 -11.01 5.14
CA PRO A 124 -0.53 -12.35 5.05
C PRO A 124 0.95 -12.36 4.68
N ALA A 125 1.36 -11.57 3.68
CA ALA A 125 2.74 -11.52 3.24
C ALA A 125 3.70 -11.08 4.36
N TRP A 126 3.30 -10.14 5.22
CA TRP A 126 4.13 -9.68 6.32
C TRP A 126 4.17 -10.65 7.50
N ARG A 127 3.14 -11.43 7.69
CA ARG A 127 3.02 -12.32 8.87
C ARG A 127 3.31 -13.78 8.54
N ARG A 128 3.12 -14.18 7.31
CA ARG A 128 3.19 -15.57 6.86
C ARG A 128 3.77 -15.66 5.45
N PHE A 129 4.86 -14.93 5.20
CA PHE A 129 5.52 -14.99 3.90
C PHE A 129 5.95 -16.44 3.64
N PRO A 130 5.46 -17.09 2.56
CA PRO A 130 5.84 -18.45 2.28
C PRO A 130 7.34 -18.52 1.93
N THR A 131 8.00 -19.57 2.36
CA THR A 131 9.33 -19.92 1.85
C THR A 131 9.24 -20.27 0.36
N ALA A 132 10.38 -20.51 -0.27
CA ALA A 132 10.40 -20.94 -1.65
C ALA A 132 9.44 -22.13 -1.85
N ALA A 133 8.66 -22.08 -2.93
CA ALA A 133 7.78 -23.20 -3.27
C ALA A 133 8.60 -24.50 -3.41
N VAL A 134 8.05 -25.58 -2.89
CA VAL A 134 8.66 -26.92 -2.98
C VAL A 134 7.88 -27.73 -4.02
N TRP A 135 8.59 -28.37 -4.92
CA TRP A 135 7.96 -29.27 -5.87
C TRP A 135 7.53 -30.56 -5.18
N ASN A 136 6.24 -30.85 -5.21
CA ASN A 136 5.70 -32.13 -4.75
C ASN A 136 5.65 -33.11 -5.93
N GLU A 137 6.51 -34.10 -5.90
CA GLU A 137 6.60 -35.13 -6.97
C GLU A 137 5.35 -36.00 -7.05
N THR A 138 4.67 -36.22 -5.93
CA THR A 138 3.46 -37.06 -5.87
C THR A 138 2.27 -36.37 -6.53
N GLU A 139 2.07 -35.08 -6.21
CA GLU A 139 0.98 -34.26 -6.75
C GLU A 139 1.33 -33.63 -8.10
N GLN A 140 2.59 -33.72 -8.53
CA GLN A 140 3.13 -33.03 -9.70
C GLN A 140 2.77 -31.52 -9.72
N ALA A 141 2.87 -30.87 -8.57
CA ALA A 141 2.51 -29.48 -8.36
C ALA A 141 3.52 -28.75 -7.47
N TRP A 142 3.59 -27.42 -7.60
CA TRP A 142 4.34 -26.57 -6.70
C TRP A 142 3.50 -26.29 -5.46
N GLU A 143 3.99 -26.66 -4.30
CA GLU A 143 3.39 -26.35 -3.01
C GLU A 143 4.05 -25.14 -2.36
N PRO A 144 3.29 -24.32 -1.65
CA PRO A 144 3.87 -23.26 -0.84
C PRO A 144 4.84 -23.85 0.18
N GLY A 145 6.04 -23.30 0.28
CA GLY A 145 6.95 -23.64 1.36
C GLY A 145 6.37 -23.22 2.73
N ALA A 146 6.94 -23.76 3.80
CA ALA A 146 6.53 -23.39 5.16
C ALA A 146 6.66 -21.87 5.37
N PRO A 147 5.76 -21.23 6.12
CA PRO A 147 5.93 -19.83 6.50
C PRO A 147 7.15 -19.68 7.42
N PHE A 148 7.82 -18.50 7.31
CA PHE A 148 8.86 -18.11 8.28
C PHE A 148 8.28 -17.91 9.66
#